data_b5a98df064846fa1e1cf39752613e2ea
#
_entry.id   b5a98df064846fa1e1cf39752613e2ea
#
_cell.length_a   1.000
_cell.length_b   1.000
_cell.length_c   1.000
_cell.angle_alpha   90.00
_cell.angle_beta   90.00
_cell.angle_gamma   90.00
#
_symmetry.space_group_name_H-M   'P 1'
#
loop_
_entity.id
_entity.type
_entity.pdbx_description
1 polymer ?
#
loop_
_entity_poly.entity_id
_entity_poly.type
_entity_poly.pdbx_seq_one_letter_code
_entity_poly.pdbx_strand_id
1 'polypeptide(L)'
;TNDLLETNQIKLQFNELKIYPDKEQLRFKSKINNLIFQDKITIPFWLGDRAIFKNSENPFAFQNKWNIGYDKLNKDGFFLGRKLNSIRIKKDLFLNIEPQFLVQRTLKGKTESFAQKNYSLNSPRVDRNISLSDYFAINSSVEGKIQKWDLKITKELNSFDLDKFANAFRTRAELSKEINLFDTTFVNRIFGAYRERIWNGSIGESEIYNAYGWQLDQAKSWKNGSVEKNQIITFGLGKYKAEELTSSDFAESYKGSVSYQLNQILPIYEKRIDSEYIDKSFEYIPKPIKEGVLLNSKISVNYNLYKDGNSQKYLGFGLGPEIVIGNFKKDFFDYTRLSVLPFYKFQSGKSIFKFDQVAENFTIDFNLDQHLLGSWLIETQGTLNLDKDSDDYG
;
A
#
# COMPACT_ATOMS: atom_id res chain seq x y z
N THR A 1 5.23 -6.04 8.01
CA THR A 1 6.08 -6.74 8.98
C THR A 1 7.01 -7.63 8.22
N ASN A 2 8.30 -7.40 8.39
CA ASN A 2 9.34 -8.22 7.81
C ASN A 2 9.23 -9.63 8.40
N ASP A 3 9.00 -10.66 7.60
CA ASP A 3 8.92 -12.07 8.04
C ASP A 3 10.21 -12.58 8.73
N LEU A 4 11.27 -11.76 8.74
CA LEU A 4 12.56 -12.07 9.34
C LEU A 4 12.62 -11.73 10.84
N LEU A 5 11.70 -10.93 11.38
CA LEU A 5 11.78 -10.35 12.72
C LEU A 5 10.54 -10.66 13.56
N GLU A 6 10.18 -11.92 13.69
CA GLU A 6 9.23 -12.36 14.72
C GLU A 6 9.89 -12.30 16.10
N THR A 7 10.13 -11.10 16.62
CA THR A 7 10.58 -10.94 17.99
C THR A 7 9.38 -10.89 18.93
N ASN A 8 9.41 -11.61 20.03
CA ASN A 8 8.42 -11.50 21.11
C ASN A 8 8.56 -10.16 21.86
N GLN A 9 8.63 -9.06 21.13
CA GLN A 9 8.77 -7.71 21.70
C GLN A 9 7.56 -7.31 22.52
N ILE A 10 6.40 -7.87 22.17
CA ILE A 10 5.13 -7.58 22.82
C ILE A 10 4.47 -8.90 23.18
N LYS A 11 4.25 -9.13 24.47
CA LYS A 11 3.49 -10.27 24.98
C LYS A 11 2.12 -9.79 25.47
N LEU A 12 1.09 -10.54 25.11
CA LEU A 12 -0.26 -10.36 25.64
C LEU A 12 -0.48 -11.40 26.75
N GLN A 13 -0.59 -10.96 27.97
CA GLN A 13 -0.96 -11.80 29.10
C GLN A 13 -2.44 -11.60 29.40
N PHE A 14 -3.20 -12.67 29.27
CA PHE A 14 -4.65 -12.64 29.51
C PHE A 14 -4.96 -13.21 30.91
N ASN A 15 -5.81 -12.50 31.65
CA ASN A 15 -6.46 -13.02 32.84
C ASN A 15 -7.85 -13.56 32.46
N GLU A 16 -8.09 -14.85 32.70
CA GLU A 16 -9.35 -15.53 32.42
C GLU A 16 -9.82 -15.38 30.95
N LEU A 17 -8.96 -15.74 29.99
CA LEU A 17 -9.36 -15.75 28.59
C LEU A 17 -10.38 -16.88 28.34
N LYS A 18 -11.60 -16.51 27.92
CA LYS A 18 -12.62 -17.43 27.46
C LYS A 18 -12.75 -17.33 25.96
N ILE A 19 -12.64 -18.46 25.28
CA ILE A 19 -12.76 -18.55 23.83
C ILE A 19 -14.03 -19.31 23.51
N TYR A 20 -14.94 -18.68 22.79
CA TYR A 20 -16.19 -19.29 22.33
C TYR A 20 -16.09 -19.53 20.82
N PRO A 21 -15.87 -20.79 20.39
CA PRO A 21 -15.84 -21.11 18.97
C PRO A 21 -17.27 -21.06 18.41
N ASP A 22 -17.47 -20.25 17.37
CA ASP A 22 -18.65 -20.28 16.52
C ASP A 22 -18.24 -20.83 15.15
N LYS A 23 -19.23 -21.24 14.32
CA LYS A 23 -18.94 -21.84 13.00
C LYS A 23 -18.05 -20.95 12.13
N GLU A 24 -18.16 -19.64 12.27
CA GLU A 24 -17.54 -18.66 11.39
C GLU A 24 -16.63 -17.65 12.09
N GLN A 25 -16.71 -17.58 13.41
CA GLN A 25 -15.94 -16.61 14.20
C GLN A 25 -15.45 -17.24 15.51
N LEU A 26 -14.34 -16.71 16.00
CA LEU A 26 -13.87 -16.97 17.35
C LEU A 26 -14.19 -15.75 18.19
N ARG A 27 -14.93 -15.91 19.28
CA ARG A 27 -15.17 -14.86 20.26
C ARG A 27 -14.22 -15.01 21.42
N PHE A 28 -13.60 -13.92 21.79
CA PHE A 28 -12.67 -13.82 22.91
C PHE A 28 -13.26 -12.88 23.95
N LYS A 29 -13.33 -13.34 25.17
CA LYS A 29 -13.73 -12.53 26.31
C LYS A 29 -12.68 -12.65 27.39
N SER A 30 -12.16 -11.53 27.84
CA SER A 30 -11.20 -11.50 28.94
C SER A 30 -11.49 -10.32 29.85
N LYS A 31 -10.99 -10.39 31.09
CA LYS A 31 -11.07 -9.29 32.05
C LYS A 31 -9.93 -8.29 31.81
N ILE A 32 -9.18 -7.97 32.84
CA ILE A 32 -8.00 -7.12 32.77
C ILE A 32 -6.83 -7.95 32.21
N ASN A 33 -6.16 -7.45 31.22
CA ASN A 33 -5.02 -8.08 30.58
C ASN A 33 -3.80 -7.19 30.69
N ASN A 34 -2.64 -7.76 30.45
CA ASN A 34 -1.39 -7.03 30.44
C ASN A 34 -0.76 -7.08 29.06
N LEU A 35 -0.34 -5.94 28.57
CA LEU A 35 0.56 -5.79 27.45
C LEU A 35 1.98 -5.66 28.03
N ILE A 36 2.83 -6.64 27.77
CA ILE A 36 4.19 -6.68 28.30
C ILE A 36 5.15 -6.38 27.16
N PHE A 37 5.92 -5.31 27.30
CA PHE A 37 6.96 -4.92 26.36
C PHE A 37 8.31 -5.41 26.89
N GLN A 38 8.98 -6.23 26.10
CA GLN A 38 10.34 -6.73 26.40
C GLN A 38 10.51 -7.35 27.79
N ASP A 39 9.46 -7.94 28.34
CA ASP A 39 9.42 -8.46 29.71
C ASP A 39 9.76 -7.44 30.84
N LYS A 40 9.81 -6.14 30.51
CA LYS A 40 10.18 -5.06 31.44
C LYS A 40 9.04 -4.12 31.80
N ILE A 41 8.21 -3.76 30.81
CA ILE A 41 7.13 -2.78 30.99
C ILE A 41 5.80 -3.50 30.87
N THR A 42 5.00 -3.47 31.93
CA THR A 42 3.66 -4.06 31.93
C THR A 42 2.61 -2.95 31.94
N ILE A 43 1.79 -2.90 30.89
CA ILE A 43 0.69 -1.95 30.76
C ILE A 43 -0.63 -2.72 30.85
N PRO A 44 -1.47 -2.48 31.88
CA PRO A 44 -2.78 -3.09 31.95
C PRO A 44 -3.70 -2.51 30.85
N PHE A 45 -4.46 -3.37 30.19
CA PHE A 45 -5.46 -2.96 29.22
C PHE A 45 -6.69 -3.86 29.27
N TRP A 46 -7.81 -3.33 28.81
CA TRP A 46 -9.05 -4.05 28.73
C TRP A 46 -9.42 -4.39 27.28
N LEU A 47 -9.45 -5.68 26.98
CA LEU A 47 -9.76 -6.14 25.63
C LEU A 47 -11.26 -6.12 25.33
N GLY A 48 -12.11 -6.30 26.35
CA GLY A 48 -13.55 -6.46 26.19
C GLY A 48 -13.94 -7.75 25.46
N ASP A 49 -15.11 -7.74 24.85
CA ASP A 49 -15.61 -8.83 24.03
C ASP A 49 -15.19 -8.60 22.57
N ARG A 50 -14.49 -9.57 21.97
CA ARG A 50 -13.94 -9.49 20.62
C ARG A 50 -14.34 -10.71 19.81
N ALA A 51 -14.64 -10.50 18.53
CA ALA A 51 -14.90 -11.57 17.59
C ALA A 51 -13.92 -11.45 16.40
N ILE A 52 -13.35 -12.57 16.00
CA ILE A 52 -12.45 -12.68 14.84
C ILE A 52 -13.03 -13.71 13.90
N PHE A 53 -13.21 -13.37 12.62
CA PHE A 53 -13.66 -14.32 11.61
C PHE A 53 -12.54 -15.30 11.26
N LYS A 54 -12.87 -16.60 11.19
CA LYS A 54 -11.90 -17.68 10.91
C LYS A 54 -11.20 -17.54 9.54
N ASN A 55 -11.84 -16.86 8.61
CA ASN A 55 -11.33 -16.65 7.24
C ASN A 55 -10.66 -15.28 7.05
N SER A 56 -10.34 -14.55 8.12
CA SER A 56 -9.54 -13.32 7.98
C SER A 56 -8.08 -13.66 7.69
N GLU A 57 -7.44 -12.94 6.79
CA GLU A 57 -6.02 -13.12 6.43
C GLU A 57 -5.09 -13.02 7.66
N ASN A 58 -5.53 -12.35 8.71
CA ASN A 58 -4.80 -12.26 9.97
C ASN A 58 -5.73 -12.44 11.17
N PRO A 59 -6.04 -13.68 11.58
CA PRO A 59 -6.99 -13.98 12.65
C PRO A 59 -6.55 -13.47 14.04
N PHE A 60 -5.28 -13.13 14.23
CA PHE A 60 -4.72 -12.64 15.50
C PHE A 60 -4.43 -11.14 15.53
N ALA A 61 -4.71 -10.42 14.44
CA ALA A 61 -4.58 -8.97 14.44
C ALA A 61 -5.64 -8.35 15.36
N PHE A 62 -5.26 -7.97 16.55
CA PHE A 62 -6.02 -7.04 17.39
C PHE A 62 -6.01 -5.68 16.70
N GLN A 63 -6.84 -5.54 15.67
CA GLN A 63 -6.92 -4.31 14.90
C GLN A 63 -7.32 -3.16 15.83
N ASN A 64 -6.46 -2.16 15.90
CA ASN A 64 -6.84 -0.90 16.50
C ASN A 64 -8.07 -0.37 15.75
N LYS A 65 -9.22 -0.28 16.45
CA LYS A 65 -10.46 0.20 15.84
C LYS A 65 -10.44 1.71 15.58
N TRP A 66 -9.56 2.42 16.25
CA TRP A 66 -9.40 3.85 16.07
C TRP A 66 -8.32 4.14 15.03
N ASN A 67 -8.62 5.04 14.12
CA ASN A 67 -7.74 5.52 13.08
C ASN A 67 -7.58 7.02 13.22
N ILE A 68 -6.36 7.49 13.47
CA ILE A 68 -6.01 8.90 13.44
C ILE A 68 -5.20 9.08 12.16
N GLY A 69 -5.67 9.91 11.26
CA GLY A 69 -5.04 10.14 9.98
C GLY A 69 -4.97 11.61 9.62
N TYR A 70 -4.21 11.89 8.57
CA TYR A 70 -4.04 13.22 8.00
C TYR A 70 -4.26 13.15 6.48
N ASP A 71 -5.23 13.92 5.98
CA ASP A 71 -5.48 14.09 4.54
C ASP A 71 -5.81 15.56 4.27
N LYS A 72 -4.79 16.29 3.79
CA LYS A 72 -4.92 17.73 3.52
C LYS A 72 -5.93 18.02 2.42
N LEU A 73 -6.00 17.17 1.41
CA LEU A 73 -6.70 17.44 0.17
C LEU A 73 -8.20 17.16 0.24
N ASN A 74 -8.61 16.09 0.94
CA ASN A 74 -10.03 15.70 1.03
C ASN A 74 -10.67 16.06 2.37
N LYS A 75 -9.87 16.14 3.43
CA LYS A 75 -10.35 16.22 4.82
C LYS A 75 -9.81 17.47 5.54
N ASP A 76 -9.10 18.33 4.81
CA ASP A 76 -8.44 19.56 5.30
C ASP A 76 -7.46 19.33 6.44
N GLY A 77 -7.00 18.10 6.63
CA GLY A 77 -5.98 17.72 7.60
C GLY A 77 -6.37 16.55 8.49
N PHE A 78 -6.26 16.71 9.80
CA PHE A 78 -6.46 15.63 10.76
C PHE A 78 -7.92 15.18 10.87
N PHE A 79 -8.10 13.87 10.92
CA PHE A 79 -9.37 13.20 11.16
C PHE A 79 -9.24 12.06 12.16
N LEU A 80 -10.35 11.73 12.81
CA LEU A 80 -10.49 10.60 13.71
C LEU A 80 -11.52 9.62 13.14
N GLY A 81 -11.08 8.43 12.77
CA GLY A 81 -11.93 7.36 12.27
C GLY A 81 -12.13 6.25 13.30
N ARG A 82 -13.22 5.50 13.14
CA ARG A 82 -13.48 4.29 13.91
C ARG A 82 -13.93 3.15 13.01
N LYS A 83 -13.11 2.12 12.85
CA LYS A 83 -13.49 0.90 12.14
C LYS A 83 -14.58 0.16 12.90
N LEU A 84 -15.73 -0.04 12.28
CA LEU A 84 -16.80 -0.86 12.81
C LEU A 84 -16.49 -2.34 12.59
N ASN A 85 -17.23 -3.21 13.26
CA ASN A 85 -17.14 -4.64 12.97
C ASN A 85 -17.62 -4.91 11.54
N SER A 86 -16.92 -5.79 10.83
CA SER A 86 -17.33 -6.20 9.49
C SER A 86 -18.74 -6.81 9.53
N ILE A 87 -19.58 -6.34 8.62
CA ILE A 87 -20.95 -6.81 8.45
C ILE A 87 -20.95 -7.84 7.34
N ARG A 88 -21.37 -9.04 7.63
CA ARG A 88 -21.51 -10.08 6.62
C ARG A 88 -22.78 -9.87 5.80
N ILE A 89 -22.64 -9.63 4.49
CA ILE A 89 -23.75 -9.46 3.55
C ILE A 89 -24.20 -10.83 3.01
N LYS A 90 -23.23 -11.67 2.64
CA LYS A 90 -23.41 -13.06 2.15
C LYS A 90 -22.31 -13.95 2.74
N LYS A 91 -22.37 -15.27 2.45
CA LYS A 91 -21.44 -16.27 2.99
C LYS A 91 -19.98 -15.84 2.92
N ASP A 92 -19.55 -15.27 1.79
CA ASP A 92 -18.16 -14.90 1.54
C ASP A 92 -18.03 -13.41 1.12
N LEU A 93 -18.96 -12.56 1.56
CA LEU A 93 -18.99 -11.13 1.22
C LEU A 93 -19.20 -10.29 2.47
N PHE A 94 -18.29 -9.36 2.71
CA PHE A 94 -18.22 -8.53 3.90
C PHE A 94 -18.26 -7.04 3.55
N LEU A 95 -18.97 -6.29 4.37
CA LEU A 95 -19.01 -4.83 4.34
C LEU A 95 -18.21 -4.29 5.54
N ASN A 96 -17.19 -3.51 5.27
CA ASN A 96 -16.43 -2.77 6.26
C ASN A 96 -16.84 -1.30 6.19
N ILE A 97 -17.01 -0.67 7.35
CA ILE A 97 -17.40 0.74 7.46
C ILE A 97 -16.51 1.42 8.50
N GLU A 98 -16.01 2.59 8.15
CA GLU A 98 -15.24 3.47 9.02
C GLU A 98 -15.82 4.90 8.96
N PRO A 99 -16.75 5.27 9.85
CA PRO A 99 -17.13 6.66 10.03
C PRO A 99 -15.94 7.48 10.55
N GLN A 100 -15.84 8.71 10.09
CA GLN A 100 -14.73 9.62 10.41
C GLN A 100 -15.26 10.97 10.80
N PHE A 101 -14.64 11.58 11.82
CA PHE A 101 -14.86 12.96 12.23
C PHE A 101 -13.68 13.81 11.76
N LEU A 102 -13.97 14.88 11.01
CA LEU A 102 -12.98 15.73 10.36
C LEU A 102 -12.56 16.86 11.30
N VAL A 103 -11.66 16.53 12.23
CA VAL A 103 -11.27 17.39 13.35
C VAL A 103 -10.78 18.75 12.87
N GLN A 104 -9.82 18.78 11.96
CA GLN A 104 -9.19 20.01 11.53
C GLN A 104 -10.14 20.89 10.71
N ARG A 105 -10.97 20.29 9.85
CA ARG A 105 -12.03 21.00 9.10
C ARG A 105 -13.03 21.67 10.04
N THR A 106 -13.49 20.93 11.04
CA THR A 106 -14.45 21.43 12.05
C THR A 106 -13.87 22.59 12.84
N LEU A 107 -12.61 22.51 13.27
CA LEU A 107 -11.95 23.57 14.02
C LEU A 107 -11.71 24.84 13.18
N LYS A 108 -11.41 24.71 11.90
CA LYS A 108 -11.20 25.86 11.00
C LYS A 108 -12.50 26.59 10.64
N GLY A 109 -13.65 25.92 10.65
CA GLY A 109 -14.93 26.47 10.24
C GLY A 109 -15.05 26.75 8.74
N LYS A 110 -14.01 26.44 7.97
CA LYS A 110 -13.90 26.60 6.52
C LYS A 110 -13.24 25.40 5.89
N THR A 111 -13.49 25.19 4.59
CA THR A 111 -12.84 24.14 3.78
C THR A 111 -12.55 24.66 2.37
N GLU A 112 -11.42 24.23 1.82
CA GLU A 112 -11.09 24.41 0.41
C GLU A 112 -11.59 23.22 -0.44
N SER A 113 -12.06 22.14 0.22
CA SER A 113 -12.47 20.92 -0.45
C SER A 113 -13.86 21.09 -1.09
N PHE A 114 -14.00 20.60 -2.34
CA PHE A 114 -15.27 20.51 -3.06
C PHE A 114 -15.98 21.84 -3.30
N ALA A 115 -15.25 22.96 -3.33
CA ALA A 115 -15.83 24.27 -3.47
C ALA A 115 -16.42 24.52 -4.87
N GLN A 116 -15.86 23.91 -5.91
CA GLN A 116 -16.23 24.12 -7.30
C GLN A 116 -16.87 22.89 -7.94
N LYS A 117 -17.78 23.15 -8.89
CA LYS A 117 -18.30 22.11 -9.80
C LYS A 117 -17.18 21.77 -10.80
N ASN A 118 -16.99 20.50 -11.13
CA ASN A 118 -15.88 19.99 -11.97
C ASN A 118 -14.47 20.24 -11.38
N TYR A 119 -14.37 20.24 -10.07
CA TYR A 119 -13.11 20.36 -9.35
C TYR A 119 -12.12 19.24 -9.70
N SER A 120 -10.89 19.60 -10.05
CA SER A 120 -9.73 18.69 -10.12
C SER A 120 -8.71 19.05 -9.05
N LEU A 121 -7.70 18.20 -8.83
CA LEU A 121 -6.62 18.50 -7.87
C LEU A 121 -5.80 19.75 -8.26
N ASN A 122 -5.72 20.03 -9.55
CA ASN A 122 -5.01 21.18 -10.08
C ASN A 122 -5.88 22.46 -10.14
N SER A 123 -7.18 22.37 -9.80
CA SER A 123 -8.06 23.55 -9.80
C SER A 123 -7.68 24.51 -8.69
N PRO A 124 -7.81 25.83 -8.90
CA PRO A 124 -7.61 26.82 -7.85
C PRO A 124 -8.50 26.52 -6.66
N ARG A 125 -7.92 26.58 -5.46
CA ARG A 125 -8.63 26.31 -4.22
C ARG A 125 -9.33 27.57 -3.78
N VAL A 126 -10.60 27.42 -3.38
CA VAL A 126 -11.44 28.51 -2.91
C VAL A 126 -12.05 28.11 -1.57
N ASP A 127 -11.86 28.96 -0.57
CA ASP A 127 -12.48 28.80 0.74
C ASP A 127 -14.01 28.85 0.66
N ARG A 128 -14.66 27.92 1.33
CA ARG A 128 -16.10 27.95 1.59
C ARG A 128 -16.39 27.68 3.06
N ASN A 129 -17.47 28.25 3.57
CA ASN A 129 -17.96 27.92 4.90
C ASN A 129 -18.45 26.48 4.95
N ILE A 130 -18.23 25.82 6.07
CA ILE A 130 -18.69 24.45 6.32
C ILE A 130 -20.09 24.43 6.90
N SER A 131 -20.81 23.36 6.64
CA SER A 131 -22.07 22.99 7.28
C SER A 131 -21.88 21.74 8.13
N LEU A 132 -22.88 21.35 8.91
CA LEU A 132 -22.81 20.14 9.73
C LEU A 132 -22.49 18.87 8.92
N SER A 133 -22.95 18.82 7.68
CA SER A 133 -22.69 17.72 6.73
C SER A 133 -21.22 17.59 6.34
N ASP A 134 -20.41 18.63 6.51
CA ASP A 134 -18.98 18.62 6.22
C ASP A 134 -18.10 18.14 7.40
N TYR A 135 -18.69 17.93 8.58
CA TYR A 135 -17.94 17.50 9.77
C TYR A 135 -17.56 16.02 9.72
N PHE A 136 -18.26 15.24 8.90
CA PHE A 136 -18.15 13.80 8.86
C PHE A 136 -17.77 13.29 7.48
N ALA A 137 -17.07 12.17 7.47
CA ALA A 137 -16.76 11.38 6.29
C ALA A 137 -17.02 9.89 6.58
N ILE A 138 -17.11 9.09 5.54
CA ILE A 138 -17.21 7.63 5.64
C ILE A 138 -16.27 6.98 4.63
N ASN A 139 -15.43 6.06 5.11
CA ASN A 139 -14.78 5.07 4.29
C ASN A 139 -15.53 3.75 4.41
N SER A 140 -15.72 3.06 3.31
CA SER A 140 -16.33 1.73 3.31
C SER A 140 -15.73 0.85 2.23
N SER A 141 -15.68 -0.46 2.48
CA SER A 141 -15.33 -1.45 1.47
C SER A 141 -16.29 -2.62 1.49
N VAL A 142 -16.52 -3.19 0.32
CA VAL A 142 -17.19 -4.48 0.15
C VAL A 142 -16.16 -5.43 -0.44
N GLU A 143 -15.83 -6.49 0.28
CA GLU A 143 -14.78 -7.42 -0.10
C GLU A 143 -15.26 -8.86 0.08
N GLY A 144 -14.82 -9.74 -0.84
CA GLY A 144 -15.13 -11.16 -0.74
C GLY A 144 -15.34 -11.82 -2.09
N LYS A 145 -16.02 -12.99 -2.08
CA LYS A 145 -16.22 -13.80 -3.28
C LYS A 145 -17.66 -13.78 -3.77
N ILE A 146 -17.81 -13.60 -5.08
CA ILE A 146 -19.06 -13.82 -5.81
C ILE A 146 -18.80 -14.95 -6.80
N GLN A 147 -19.29 -16.15 -6.48
CA GLN A 147 -18.97 -17.38 -7.21
C GLN A 147 -17.45 -17.65 -7.22
N LYS A 148 -16.82 -17.55 -8.41
CA LYS A 148 -15.38 -17.77 -8.62
C LYS A 148 -14.59 -16.47 -8.79
N TRP A 149 -15.22 -15.31 -8.56
CA TRP A 149 -14.61 -14.00 -8.68
C TRP A 149 -14.40 -13.38 -7.32
N ASP A 150 -13.25 -12.79 -7.10
CA ASP A 150 -12.99 -11.92 -5.97
C ASP A 150 -13.51 -10.53 -6.29
N LEU A 151 -14.38 -10.00 -5.43
CA LEU A 151 -14.93 -8.65 -5.51
C LEU A 151 -14.24 -7.76 -4.48
N LYS A 152 -13.79 -6.60 -4.92
CA LYS A 152 -13.35 -5.52 -4.04
C LYS A 152 -13.96 -4.20 -4.51
N ILE A 153 -14.74 -3.56 -3.64
CA ILE A 153 -15.28 -2.22 -3.88
C ILE A 153 -14.85 -1.35 -2.72
N THR A 154 -14.14 -0.27 -3.00
CA THR A 154 -13.80 0.76 -2.02
C THR A 154 -14.62 2.00 -2.30
N LYS A 155 -15.12 2.64 -1.25
CA LYS A 155 -15.91 3.86 -1.33
C LYS A 155 -15.46 4.83 -0.25
N GLU A 156 -15.36 6.08 -0.63
CA GLU A 156 -15.01 7.17 0.23
C GLU A 156 -15.99 8.34 0.00
N LEU A 157 -16.59 8.84 1.07
CA LEU A 157 -17.45 10.01 1.05
C LEU A 157 -16.91 11.02 2.06
N ASN A 158 -16.42 12.15 1.57
CA ASN A 158 -15.69 13.15 2.36
C ASN A 158 -16.54 14.38 2.76
N SER A 159 -17.82 14.37 2.43
CA SER A 159 -18.86 15.30 2.89
C SER A 159 -20.23 14.69 2.63
N PHE A 160 -21.17 14.92 3.54
CA PHE A 160 -22.59 14.54 3.41
C PHE A 160 -23.44 15.64 2.77
N ASP A 161 -22.82 16.71 2.30
CA ASP A 161 -23.51 17.76 1.53
C ASP A 161 -23.88 17.19 0.15
N LEU A 162 -25.21 17.06 -0.10
CA LEU A 162 -25.72 16.47 -1.32
C LEU A 162 -25.35 17.29 -2.56
N ASP A 163 -25.22 18.61 -2.44
CA ASP A 163 -24.81 19.47 -3.55
C ASP A 163 -23.34 19.24 -3.92
N LYS A 164 -22.55 18.68 -3.03
CA LYS A 164 -21.13 18.38 -3.21
C LYS A 164 -20.87 16.89 -3.45
N PHE A 165 -21.91 16.06 -3.42
CA PHE A 165 -21.76 14.60 -3.47
C PHE A 165 -20.89 14.14 -4.65
N ALA A 166 -21.13 14.66 -5.86
CA ALA A 166 -20.36 14.28 -7.05
C ALA A 166 -18.85 14.56 -6.93
N ASN A 167 -18.45 15.53 -6.12
CA ASN A 167 -17.05 15.85 -5.88
C ASN A 167 -16.48 15.14 -4.63
N ALA A 168 -17.32 14.93 -3.62
CA ALA A 168 -16.92 14.34 -2.33
C ALA A 168 -16.88 12.81 -2.36
N PHE A 169 -17.57 12.18 -3.32
CA PHE A 169 -17.64 10.72 -3.46
C PHE A 169 -16.53 10.20 -4.35
N ARG A 170 -15.87 9.13 -3.90
CA ARG A 170 -14.87 8.36 -4.63
C ARG A 170 -15.18 6.90 -4.53
N THR A 171 -14.90 6.17 -5.60
CA THR A 171 -15.07 4.71 -5.58
C THR A 171 -14.17 4.03 -6.60
N ARG A 172 -13.73 2.82 -6.25
CA ARG A 172 -13.11 1.86 -7.14
C ARG A 172 -13.75 0.50 -6.94
N ALA A 173 -14.14 -0.14 -8.02
CA ALA A 173 -14.69 -1.49 -8.02
C ALA A 173 -13.80 -2.38 -8.88
N GLU A 174 -13.47 -3.57 -8.37
CA GLU A 174 -12.68 -4.59 -9.06
C GLU A 174 -13.35 -5.95 -8.92
N LEU A 175 -13.37 -6.67 -10.02
CA LEU A 175 -13.67 -8.09 -10.09
C LEU A 175 -12.44 -8.79 -10.62
N SER A 176 -11.87 -9.71 -9.85
CA SER A 176 -10.69 -10.45 -10.26
C SER A 176 -10.88 -11.95 -10.15
N LYS A 177 -10.16 -12.69 -10.97
CA LYS A 177 -10.17 -14.15 -10.99
C LYS A 177 -8.84 -14.68 -11.50
N GLU A 178 -8.31 -15.66 -10.81
CA GLU A 178 -7.19 -16.44 -11.31
C GLU A 178 -7.59 -17.32 -12.50
N ILE A 179 -6.79 -17.28 -13.55
CA ILE A 179 -6.92 -18.11 -14.73
C ILE A 179 -5.56 -18.73 -15.09
N ASN A 180 -5.56 -19.97 -15.52
CA ASN A 180 -4.34 -20.65 -15.97
C ASN A 180 -4.27 -20.57 -17.50
N LEU A 181 -3.18 -19.98 -18.01
CA LEU A 181 -2.86 -19.89 -19.42
C LEU A 181 -1.42 -20.35 -19.61
N PHE A 182 -1.17 -21.27 -20.53
CA PHE A 182 0.19 -21.77 -20.85
C PHE A 182 0.98 -22.22 -19.60
N ASP A 183 0.35 -23.01 -18.71
CA ASP A 183 0.92 -23.49 -17.44
C ASP A 183 1.38 -22.39 -16.48
N THR A 184 0.81 -21.20 -16.65
CA THR A 184 1.10 -20.04 -15.83
C THR A 184 -0.20 -19.43 -15.29
N THR A 185 -0.21 -19.05 -14.02
CA THR A 185 -1.36 -18.39 -13.40
C THR A 185 -1.32 -16.90 -13.67
N PHE A 186 -2.42 -16.37 -14.20
CA PHE A 186 -2.68 -14.96 -14.38
C PHE A 186 -3.86 -14.52 -13.52
N VAL A 187 -3.84 -13.28 -13.08
CA VAL A 187 -4.98 -12.62 -12.45
C VAL A 187 -5.69 -11.79 -13.52
N ASN A 188 -6.86 -12.24 -13.93
CA ASN A 188 -7.74 -11.49 -14.82
C ASN A 188 -8.60 -10.53 -13.99
N ARG A 189 -8.56 -9.24 -14.31
CA ARG A 189 -9.21 -8.17 -13.53
C ARG A 189 -10.04 -7.27 -14.45
N ILE A 190 -11.28 -6.98 -14.02
CA ILE A 190 -12.14 -5.94 -14.59
C ILE A 190 -12.31 -4.87 -13.52
N PHE A 191 -12.16 -3.61 -13.90
CA PHE A 191 -12.25 -2.52 -12.94
C PHE A 191 -13.09 -1.36 -13.44
N GLY A 192 -13.61 -0.59 -12.49
CA GLY A 192 -14.21 0.72 -12.70
C GLY A 192 -13.84 1.66 -11.56
N ALA A 193 -13.61 2.91 -11.87
CA ALA A 193 -13.22 3.92 -10.90
C ALA A 193 -13.95 5.25 -11.16
N TYR A 194 -14.24 5.98 -10.08
CA TYR A 194 -14.77 7.33 -10.11
C TYR A 194 -14.04 8.18 -9.10
N ARG A 195 -13.42 9.28 -9.55
CA ARG A 195 -12.59 10.22 -8.77
C ARG A 195 -11.49 9.52 -7.96
N GLU A 196 -10.86 8.52 -8.54
CA GLU A 196 -9.73 7.83 -7.94
C GLU A 196 -8.49 8.71 -7.93
N ARG A 197 -7.77 8.72 -6.80
CA ARG A 197 -6.48 9.39 -6.68
C ARG A 197 -5.34 8.41 -6.81
N ILE A 198 -4.34 8.81 -7.55
CA ILE A 198 -3.11 8.04 -7.77
C ILE A 198 -1.92 8.96 -7.51
N TRP A 199 -0.98 8.48 -6.72
CA TRP A 199 0.32 9.12 -6.55
C TRP A 199 1.24 8.72 -7.70
N ASN A 200 1.88 9.70 -8.34
CA ASN A 200 2.77 9.47 -9.47
C ASN A 200 4.13 10.15 -9.24
N GLY A 201 4.95 9.61 -8.34
CA GLY A 201 6.31 10.09 -8.08
C GLY A 201 6.38 11.59 -7.79
N SER A 202 7.37 12.28 -8.37
CA SER A 202 7.58 13.72 -8.22
C SER A 202 6.47 14.58 -8.84
N ILE A 203 5.68 14.03 -9.76
CA ILE A 203 4.50 14.72 -10.30
C ILE A 203 3.40 14.88 -9.23
N GLY A 204 3.46 14.08 -8.16
CA GLY A 204 2.53 14.13 -7.04
C GLY A 204 1.20 13.43 -7.31
N GLU A 205 0.17 13.82 -6.55
CA GLU A 205 -1.16 13.26 -6.71
C GLU A 205 -1.82 13.69 -8.01
N SER A 206 -2.54 12.75 -8.62
CA SER A 206 -3.34 12.95 -9.82
C SER A 206 -4.72 12.33 -9.65
N GLU A 207 -5.74 12.89 -10.26
CA GLU A 207 -7.11 12.40 -10.20
C GLU A 207 -7.53 11.74 -11.52
N ILE A 208 -8.01 10.50 -11.43
CA ILE A 208 -8.78 9.83 -12.47
C ILE A 208 -10.24 10.14 -12.20
N TYR A 209 -10.85 11.02 -13.00
CA TYR A 209 -12.26 11.40 -12.87
C TYR A 209 -13.19 10.22 -13.05
N ASN A 210 -12.99 9.43 -14.12
CA ASN A 210 -13.60 8.12 -14.30
C ASN A 210 -12.71 7.20 -15.14
N ALA A 211 -12.77 5.92 -14.84
CA ALA A 211 -12.13 4.91 -15.66
C ALA A 211 -12.91 3.60 -15.59
N TYR A 212 -12.79 2.82 -16.65
CA TYR A 212 -13.19 1.42 -16.67
C TYR A 212 -12.30 0.66 -17.65
N GLY A 213 -12.04 -0.59 -17.32
CA GLY A 213 -11.14 -1.36 -18.14
C GLY A 213 -10.96 -2.80 -17.71
N TRP A 214 -10.01 -3.41 -18.37
CA TRP A 214 -9.57 -4.76 -18.15
C TRP A 214 -8.06 -4.80 -17.95
N GLN A 215 -7.59 -5.71 -17.10
CA GLN A 215 -6.19 -5.92 -16.82
C GLN A 215 -5.90 -7.41 -16.64
N LEU A 216 -4.76 -7.84 -17.12
CA LEU A 216 -4.25 -9.18 -16.95
C LEU A 216 -2.85 -9.11 -16.35
N ASP A 217 -2.70 -9.61 -15.14
CA ASP A 217 -1.45 -9.58 -14.37
C ASP A 217 -0.88 -10.99 -14.21
N GLN A 218 0.43 -11.10 -14.30
CA GLN A 218 1.17 -12.30 -13.96
C GLN A 218 2.33 -11.92 -13.05
N ALA A 219 2.42 -12.55 -11.89
CA ALA A 219 3.56 -12.46 -11.00
C ALA A 219 4.16 -13.86 -10.81
N LYS A 220 5.47 -13.96 -10.94
CA LYS A 220 6.21 -15.22 -10.77
C LYS A 220 7.50 -14.97 -10.04
N SER A 221 7.73 -15.76 -9.00
CA SER A 221 9.01 -15.78 -8.27
C SER A 221 9.63 -17.16 -8.41
N TRP A 222 10.93 -17.21 -8.68
CA TRP A 222 11.68 -18.45 -8.78
C TRP A 222 13.15 -18.25 -8.44
N LYS A 223 13.85 -19.34 -8.14
CA LYS A 223 15.29 -19.37 -7.98
C LYS A 223 15.96 -20.09 -9.15
N ASN A 224 17.08 -19.55 -9.60
CA ASN A 224 17.96 -20.21 -10.55
C ASN A 224 19.36 -20.25 -9.92
N GLY A 225 19.74 -21.41 -9.39
CA GLY A 225 20.90 -21.52 -8.51
C GLY A 225 20.72 -20.66 -7.25
N SER A 226 21.65 -19.76 -6.98
CA SER A 226 21.60 -18.81 -5.88
C SER A 226 20.83 -17.52 -6.20
N VAL A 227 20.48 -17.27 -7.46
CA VAL A 227 19.81 -16.04 -7.90
C VAL A 227 18.31 -16.15 -7.67
N GLU A 228 17.77 -15.26 -6.88
CA GLU A 228 16.32 -15.08 -6.71
C GLU A 228 15.80 -14.12 -7.78
N LYS A 229 14.70 -14.49 -8.41
CA LYS A 229 14.08 -13.73 -9.50
C LYS A 229 12.60 -13.51 -9.21
N ASN A 230 12.13 -12.29 -9.46
CA ASN A 230 10.73 -11.93 -9.38
C ASN A 230 10.34 -11.18 -10.66
N GLN A 231 9.37 -11.70 -11.38
CA GLN A 231 8.86 -11.16 -12.63
C GLN A 231 7.41 -10.71 -12.44
N ILE A 232 7.08 -9.55 -13.01
CA ILE A 232 5.71 -9.07 -13.11
C ILE A 232 5.47 -8.67 -14.56
N ILE A 233 4.34 -9.15 -15.12
CA ILE A 233 3.87 -8.78 -16.46
C ILE A 233 2.44 -8.26 -16.29
N THR A 234 2.14 -7.11 -16.90
CA THR A 234 0.79 -6.54 -16.89
C THR A 234 0.39 -6.13 -18.29
N PHE A 235 -0.80 -6.55 -18.70
CA PHE A 235 -1.49 -6.06 -19.89
C PHE A 235 -2.73 -5.31 -19.44
N GLY A 236 -3.00 -4.14 -20.01
CA GLY A 236 -4.14 -3.32 -19.65
C GLY A 236 -4.80 -2.69 -20.87
N LEU A 237 -6.15 -2.66 -20.84
CA LEU A 237 -6.97 -1.93 -21.81
C LEU A 237 -8.07 -1.19 -21.04
N GLY A 238 -8.24 0.10 -21.28
CA GLY A 238 -9.27 0.85 -20.57
C GLY A 238 -9.59 2.19 -21.22
N LYS A 239 -10.71 2.74 -20.81
CA LYS A 239 -11.07 4.12 -21.10
C LYS A 239 -10.89 4.94 -19.84
N TYR A 240 -10.22 6.07 -19.97
CA TYR A 240 -9.89 6.97 -18.87
C TYR A 240 -10.32 8.40 -19.20
N LYS A 241 -10.87 9.07 -18.21
CA LYS A 241 -10.96 10.51 -18.13
C LYS A 241 -10.21 10.96 -16.90
N ALA A 242 -9.05 11.61 -17.07
CA ALA A 242 -8.13 11.94 -15.99
C ALA A 242 -7.44 13.28 -16.22
N GLU A 243 -6.84 13.82 -15.17
CA GLU A 243 -6.11 15.10 -15.25
C GLU A 243 -5.03 15.07 -16.32
N GLU A 244 -4.97 16.12 -17.12
CA GLU A 244 -3.89 16.37 -18.05
C GLU A 244 -2.59 16.74 -17.34
N LEU A 245 -1.47 16.53 -18.01
CA LEU A 245 -0.16 16.85 -17.44
C LEU A 245 0.03 18.37 -17.23
N THR A 246 -0.47 19.19 -18.15
CA THR A 246 -0.16 20.62 -18.24
C THR A 246 -1.31 21.55 -17.93
N SER A 247 -2.52 21.02 -17.71
CA SER A 247 -3.70 21.83 -17.44
C SER A 247 -4.49 21.32 -16.24
N SER A 248 -5.45 22.11 -15.77
CA SER A 248 -6.42 21.70 -14.76
C SER A 248 -7.60 20.92 -15.33
N ASP A 249 -7.61 20.68 -16.65
CA ASP A 249 -8.68 20.00 -17.34
C ASP A 249 -8.51 18.47 -17.28
N PHE A 250 -9.56 17.77 -17.70
CA PHE A 250 -9.57 16.31 -17.82
C PHE A 250 -9.52 15.91 -19.28
N ALA A 251 -8.44 15.22 -19.68
CA ALA A 251 -8.39 14.53 -20.96
C ALA A 251 -9.21 13.23 -20.92
N GLU A 252 -9.71 12.80 -22.07
CA GLU A 252 -10.41 11.52 -22.22
C GLU A 252 -9.81 10.72 -23.37
N SER A 253 -9.39 9.47 -23.10
CA SER A 253 -8.86 8.57 -24.13
C SER A 253 -9.03 7.11 -23.76
N TYR A 254 -9.00 6.26 -24.78
CA TYR A 254 -8.68 4.84 -24.59
C TYR A 254 -7.17 4.69 -24.46
N LYS A 255 -6.76 3.76 -23.59
CA LYS A 255 -5.37 3.43 -23.32
C LYS A 255 -5.19 1.94 -23.40
N GLY A 256 -4.21 1.49 -24.20
CA GLY A 256 -3.62 0.16 -24.12
C GLY A 256 -2.27 0.24 -23.41
N SER A 257 -1.96 -0.70 -22.55
CA SER A 257 -0.69 -0.73 -21.82
C SER A 257 -0.10 -2.13 -21.74
N VAL A 258 1.22 -2.19 -21.81
CA VAL A 258 2.01 -3.40 -21.53
C VAL A 258 3.15 -3.01 -20.64
N SER A 259 3.32 -3.71 -19.53
CA SER A 259 4.48 -3.54 -18.67
C SER A 259 5.13 -4.86 -18.32
N TYR A 260 6.43 -4.84 -18.19
CA TYR A 260 7.26 -5.94 -17.75
C TYR A 260 8.25 -5.44 -16.71
N GLN A 261 8.37 -6.14 -15.60
CA GLN A 261 9.39 -5.89 -14.60
C GLN A 261 10.05 -7.19 -14.18
N LEU A 262 11.38 -7.19 -14.11
CA LEU A 262 12.18 -8.28 -13.60
C LEU A 262 13.11 -7.74 -12.52
N ASN A 263 12.95 -8.23 -11.30
CA ASN A 263 13.87 -7.98 -10.20
C ASN A 263 14.71 -9.24 -9.96
N GLN A 264 16.00 -9.08 -9.74
CA GLN A 264 16.90 -10.19 -9.44
C GLN A 264 17.77 -9.83 -8.25
N ILE A 265 18.02 -10.81 -7.39
CA ILE A 265 18.91 -10.70 -6.24
C ILE A 265 19.98 -11.77 -6.40
N LEU A 266 21.23 -11.34 -6.59
CA LEU A 266 22.38 -12.20 -6.75
C LEU A 266 23.26 -12.10 -5.50
N PRO A 267 23.45 -13.17 -4.72
CA PRO A 267 24.42 -13.17 -3.65
C PRO A 267 25.85 -13.15 -4.21
N ILE A 268 26.59 -12.09 -3.89
CA ILE A 268 28.01 -11.96 -4.27
C ILE A 268 28.90 -12.61 -3.20
N TYR A 269 28.55 -12.38 -1.95
CA TYR A 269 29.23 -12.97 -0.82
C TYR A 269 28.20 -13.32 0.26
N GLU A 270 28.23 -14.53 0.77
CA GLU A 270 27.45 -14.96 1.93
C GLU A 270 28.41 -15.57 2.96
N LYS A 271 28.35 -15.07 4.19
CA LYS A 271 29.11 -15.63 5.29
C LYS A 271 28.55 -17.01 5.66
N ARG A 272 29.43 -17.99 5.90
CA ARG A 272 29.01 -19.28 6.43
C ARG A 272 28.42 -19.09 7.82
N ILE A 273 27.28 -19.74 8.05
CA ILE A 273 26.64 -19.77 9.35
C ILE A 273 27.25 -20.93 10.13
N ASP A 274 27.97 -20.64 11.21
CA ASP A 274 28.47 -21.66 12.13
C ASP A 274 27.29 -22.23 12.96
N SER A 275 27.36 -23.53 13.31
CA SER A 275 26.29 -24.20 14.05
C SER A 275 25.99 -23.57 15.41
N GLU A 276 26.99 -23.00 16.05
CA GLU A 276 26.86 -22.27 17.34
C GLU A 276 26.06 -20.96 17.21
N TYR A 277 26.01 -20.40 16.00
CA TYR A 277 25.23 -19.21 15.68
C TYR A 277 23.75 -19.49 15.51
N ILE A 278 23.40 -20.67 15.08
CA ILE A 278 22.00 -21.06 14.82
C ILE A 278 21.19 -20.99 16.11
N ASP A 279 21.73 -21.51 17.20
CA ASP A 279 21.01 -21.55 18.48
C ASP A 279 20.76 -20.17 19.10
N LYS A 280 21.68 -19.21 18.91
CA LYS A 280 21.54 -17.86 19.45
C LYS A 280 20.65 -16.93 18.61
N SER A 281 20.64 -17.14 17.29
CA SER A 281 19.81 -16.33 16.39
C SER A 281 18.33 -16.67 16.51
N PHE A 282 17.97 -17.88 16.93
CA PHE A 282 16.57 -18.28 17.16
C PHE A 282 15.90 -17.61 18.38
N GLU A 283 16.63 -16.91 19.22
CA GLU A 283 16.04 -16.14 20.31
C GLU A 283 15.18 -14.97 19.79
N TYR A 284 15.54 -14.40 18.62
CA TYR A 284 14.91 -13.20 18.08
C TYR A 284 14.28 -13.40 16.70
N ILE A 285 14.69 -14.40 15.95
CA ILE A 285 14.28 -14.62 14.56
C ILE A 285 14.02 -16.11 14.30
N PRO A 286 13.00 -16.46 13.50
CA PRO A 286 12.65 -17.85 13.20
C PRO A 286 13.66 -18.54 12.27
N LYS A 287 14.50 -17.78 11.57
CA LYS A 287 15.53 -18.29 10.65
C LYS A 287 16.83 -17.53 10.83
N PRO A 288 17.99 -18.21 10.75
CA PRO A 288 19.28 -17.53 10.82
C PRO A 288 19.43 -16.56 9.64
N ILE A 289 19.93 -15.37 9.95
CA ILE A 289 20.25 -14.36 8.95
C ILE A 289 21.61 -14.67 8.35
N LYS A 290 21.68 -14.67 7.04
CA LYS A 290 22.93 -14.76 6.31
C LYS A 290 23.49 -13.35 6.11
N GLU A 291 24.58 -13.05 6.82
CA GLU A 291 25.36 -11.85 6.56
C GLU A 291 26.00 -11.95 5.17
N GLY A 292 26.05 -10.83 4.45
CA GLY A 292 26.64 -10.87 3.13
C GLY A 292 26.45 -9.59 2.31
N VAL A 293 26.88 -9.69 1.08
CA VAL A 293 26.70 -8.67 0.07
C VAL A 293 25.92 -9.29 -1.09
N LEU A 294 24.81 -8.66 -1.41
CA LEU A 294 23.94 -9.05 -2.52
C LEU A 294 24.00 -7.97 -3.59
N LEU A 295 23.74 -8.34 -4.81
CA LEU A 295 23.58 -7.43 -5.94
C LEU A 295 22.14 -7.46 -6.42
N ASN A 296 21.45 -6.36 -6.29
CA ASN A 296 20.09 -6.19 -6.77
C ASN A 296 20.12 -5.65 -8.19
N SER A 297 19.34 -6.23 -9.08
CA SER A 297 19.10 -5.70 -10.41
C SER A 297 17.62 -5.59 -10.72
N LYS A 298 17.24 -4.53 -11.45
CA LYS A 298 15.86 -4.25 -11.86
C LYS A 298 15.86 -3.88 -13.34
N ILE A 299 15.05 -4.58 -14.11
CA ILE A 299 14.74 -4.25 -15.49
C ILE A 299 13.24 -3.95 -15.55
N SER A 300 12.87 -2.84 -16.19
CA SER A 300 11.47 -2.45 -16.35
C SER A 300 11.22 -1.93 -17.76
N VAL A 301 10.17 -2.41 -18.38
CA VAL A 301 9.70 -1.97 -19.70
C VAL A 301 8.27 -1.54 -19.53
N ASN A 302 7.90 -0.40 -20.11
CA ASN A 302 6.53 0.05 -20.17
C ASN A 302 6.23 0.63 -21.56
N TYR A 303 5.05 0.32 -22.06
CA TYR A 303 4.52 0.87 -23.30
C TYR A 303 3.05 1.21 -23.11
N ASN A 304 2.70 2.48 -23.28
CA ASN A 304 1.33 3.00 -23.27
C ASN A 304 1.01 3.55 -24.65
N LEU A 305 -0.14 3.17 -25.18
CA LEU A 305 -0.69 3.66 -26.46
C LEU A 305 -2.06 4.29 -26.22
N TYR A 306 -2.29 5.46 -26.76
CA TYR A 306 -3.54 6.22 -26.63
C TYR A 306 -4.30 6.26 -27.96
N LYS A 307 -5.62 6.53 -27.90
CA LYS A 307 -6.52 6.50 -29.07
C LYS A 307 -6.07 7.45 -30.20
N ASP A 308 -5.48 8.57 -29.85
CA ASP A 308 -4.98 9.59 -30.79
C ASP A 308 -3.67 9.22 -31.51
N GLY A 309 -3.13 8.02 -31.25
CA GLY A 309 -1.85 7.54 -31.77
C GLY A 309 -0.64 7.98 -30.95
N ASN A 310 -0.80 8.85 -29.96
CA ASN A 310 0.28 9.18 -29.04
C ASN A 310 0.69 7.94 -28.25
N SER A 311 1.95 7.88 -27.88
CA SER A 311 2.48 6.79 -27.06
C SER A 311 3.55 7.28 -26.12
N GLN A 312 3.66 6.60 -24.98
CA GLN A 312 4.77 6.74 -24.04
C GLN A 312 5.39 5.38 -23.80
N LYS A 313 6.69 5.32 -23.87
CA LYS A 313 7.44 4.09 -23.60
C LYS A 313 8.71 4.39 -22.84
N TYR A 314 9.12 3.46 -22.01
CA TYR A 314 10.44 3.48 -21.40
C TYR A 314 11.03 2.09 -21.26
N LEU A 315 12.37 2.05 -21.27
CA LEU A 315 13.19 0.96 -20.82
C LEU A 315 13.98 1.43 -19.61
N GLY A 316 13.77 0.81 -18.47
CA GLY A 316 14.47 1.13 -17.23
C GLY A 316 15.43 0.04 -16.83
N PHE A 317 16.58 0.43 -16.28
CA PHE A 317 17.60 -0.47 -15.76
C PHE A 317 18.17 0.07 -14.46
N GLY A 318 18.28 -0.81 -13.47
CA GLY A 318 18.91 -0.51 -12.17
C GLY A 318 19.81 -1.64 -11.73
N LEU A 319 20.90 -1.26 -11.07
CA LEU A 319 21.85 -2.16 -10.48
C LEU A 319 22.44 -1.54 -9.22
N GLY A 320 22.41 -2.26 -8.10
CA GLY A 320 22.93 -1.70 -6.87
C GLY A 320 23.18 -2.75 -5.78
N PRO A 321 24.04 -2.45 -4.80
CA PRO A 321 24.36 -3.35 -3.71
C PRO A 321 23.27 -3.39 -2.65
N GLU A 322 23.19 -4.55 -1.99
CA GLU A 322 22.52 -4.74 -0.71
C GLU A 322 23.51 -5.37 0.26
N ILE A 323 23.65 -4.80 1.43
CA ILE A 323 24.57 -5.27 2.47
C ILE A 323 23.72 -5.72 3.66
N VAL A 324 24.02 -6.92 4.15
CA VAL A 324 23.39 -7.48 5.34
C VAL A 324 24.48 -7.80 6.35
N ILE A 325 24.44 -7.15 7.53
CA ILE A 325 25.41 -7.31 8.60
C ILE A 325 24.67 -7.50 9.91
N GLY A 326 25.24 -8.33 10.79
CA GLY A 326 24.75 -8.53 12.14
C GLY A 326 24.04 -9.85 12.35
N ASN A 327 23.85 -10.19 13.60
CA ASN A 327 23.45 -11.53 14.01
C ASN A 327 22.57 -11.53 15.27
N PHE A 328 22.02 -10.41 15.65
CA PHE A 328 21.11 -10.27 16.81
C PHE A 328 21.73 -10.71 18.16
N LYS A 329 23.00 -10.38 18.40
CA LYS A 329 23.71 -10.69 19.67
C LYS A 329 23.39 -9.73 20.82
N LYS A 330 22.39 -8.88 20.73
CA LYS A 330 22.07 -7.83 21.73
C LYS A 330 23.09 -6.69 21.78
N ASP A 331 23.94 -6.56 20.78
CA ASP A 331 24.79 -5.38 20.60
C ASP A 331 23.95 -4.17 20.23
N PHE A 332 24.51 -2.96 20.33
CA PHE A 332 23.76 -1.75 19.99
C PHE A 332 23.26 -1.78 18.55
N PHE A 333 24.10 -2.16 17.60
CA PHE A 333 23.76 -2.40 16.21
C PHE A 333 23.70 -3.90 15.92
N ASP A 334 22.57 -4.52 16.20
CA ASP A 334 22.43 -5.97 16.12
C ASP A 334 22.26 -6.50 14.70
N TYR A 335 21.64 -5.71 13.85
CA TYR A 335 21.36 -6.06 12.46
C TYR A 335 21.20 -4.81 11.63
N THR A 336 21.82 -4.82 10.46
CA THR A 336 21.71 -3.76 9.47
C THR A 336 21.51 -4.40 8.10
N ARG A 337 20.47 -4.00 7.40
CA ARG A 337 20.28 -4.27 5.99
C ARG A 337 20.15 -2.94 5.27
N LEU A 338 21.07 -2.67 4.38
CA LEU A 338 21.08 -1.47 3.56
C LEU A 338 21.05 -1.87 2.09
N SER A 339 20.06 -1.40 1.37
CA SER A 339 19.95 -1.53 -0.08
C SER A 339 19.96 -0.17 -0.74
N VAL A 340 20.74 -0.03 -1.81
CA VAL A 340 20.82 1.18 -2.62
C VAL A 340 20.73 0.76 -4.08
N LEU A 341 19.72 1.24 -4.80
CA LEU A 341 19.45 0.85 -6.18
C LEU A 341 19.30 2.08 -7.07
N PRO A 342 20.36 2.55 -7.71
CA PRO A 342 20.27 3.51 -8.82
C PRO A 342 19.44 2.90 -9.94
N PHE A 343 18.47 3.67 -10.47
CA PHE A 343 17.58 3.22 -11.53
C PHE A 343 17.42 4.33 -12.58
N TYR A 344 17.75 4.01 -13.82
CA TYR A 344 17.64 4.93 -14.96
C TYR A 344 16.62 4.45 -15.98
N LYS A 345 15.79 5.39 -16.50
CA LYS A 345 14.77 5.15 -17.52
C LYS A 345 15.12 5.88 -18.80
N PHE A 346 15.25 5.15 -19.88
CA PHE A 346 15.30 5.68 -21.25
C PHE A 346 13.89 5.81 -21.76
N GLN A 347 13.35 7.02 -21.76
CA GLN A 347 11.95 7.26 -22.15
C GLN A 347 11.85 7.92 -23.53
N SER A 348 10.70 7.68 -24.18
CA SER A 348 10.30 8.32 -25.43
C SER A 348 8.79 8.50 -25.46
N GLY A 349 8.34 9.63 -25.98
CA GLY A 349 6.94 10.04 -25.98
C GLY A 349 6.49 10.59 -24.64
N LYS A 350 5.24 10.98 -24.56
CA LYS A 350 4.60 11.53 -23.35
C LYS A 350 3.23 10.95 -23.16
N SER A 351 2.80 10.80 -21.92
CA SER A 351 1.41 10.54 -21.61
C SER A 351 0.55 11.76 -21.85
N ILE A 352 -0.70 11.54 -22.18
CA ILE A 352 -1.73 12.58 -22.16
C ILE A 352 -2.27 12.80 -20.74
N PHE A 353 -2.04 11.86 -19.83
CA PHE A 353 -2.53 11.88 -18.45
C PHE A 353 -1.39 12.12 -17.47
N LYS A 354 -1.66 12.89 -16.43
CA LYS A 354 -0.75 13.11 -15.32
C LYS A 354 -0.45 11.83 -14.53
N PHE A 355 -1.44 10.95 -14.33
CA PHE A 355 -1.31 9.78 -13.45
C PHE A 355 -0.35 8.70 -13.96
N ASP A 356 -0.04 8.64 -15.25
CA ASP A 356 0.84 7.63 -15.86
C ASP A 356 2.01 8.20 -16.67
N GLN A 357 2.22 9.51 -16.58
CA GLN A 357 3.43 10.14 -17.12
C GLN A 357 4.66 9.61 -16.38
N VAL A 358 5.74 9.33 -17.10
CA VAL A 358 7.02 9.01 -16.45
C VAL A 358 7.50 10.25 -15.70
N ALA A 359 7.57 10.13 -14.37
CA ALA A 359 7.86 11.24 -13.47
C ALA A 359 9.35 11.58 -13.44
N GLU A 360 10.21 10.58 -13.29
CA GLU A 360 11.66 10.75 -13.18
C GLU A 360 12.38 9.80 -14.13
N ASN A 361 13.51 10.27 -14.70
CA ASN A 361 14.39 9.44 -15.52
C ASN A 361 15.49 8.77 -14.71
N PHE A 362 15.99 9.44 -13.66
CA PHE A 362 17.03 8.90 -12.81
C PHE A 362 16.65 9.01 -11.34
N THR A 363 16.57 7.86 -10.67
CA THR A 363 16.27 7.75 -9.24
C THR A 363 17.28 6.87 -8.52
N ILE A 364 17.40 7.07 -7.21
CA ILE A 364 18.08 6.13 -6.32
C ILE A 364 17.05 5.66 -5.29
N ASP A 365 16.64 4.40 -5.38
CA ASP A 365 15.84 3.76 -4.35
C ASP A 365 16.76 3.30 -3.22
N PHE A 366 16.43 3.61 -1.97
CA PHE A 366 17.17 3.13 -0.81
C PHE A 366 16.23 2.52 0.22
N ASN A 367 16.72 1.49 0.90
CA ASN A 367 16.04 0.86 2.01
C ASN A 367 17.06 0.55 3.10
N LEU A 368 16.73 0.94 4.34
CA LEU A 368 17.51 0.67 5.55
C LEU A 368 16.65 0.02 6.60
N ASP A 369 16.97 -1.21 6.95
CA ASP A 369 16.43 -1.90 8.12
C ASP A 369 17.54 -1.96 9.17
N GLN A 370 17.37 -1.23 10.26
CA GLN A 370 18.34 -1.18 11.35
C GLN A 370 17.71 -1.71 12.64
N HIS A 371 18.27 -2.76 13.18
CA HIS A 371 17.87 -3.31 14.46
C HIS A 371 18.82 -2.85 15.58
N LEU A 372 18.26 -2.41 16.68
CA LEU A 372 19.00 -1.87 17.81
C LEU A 372 18.66 -2.64 19.09
N LEU A 373 19.68 -2.99 19.87
CA LEU A 373 19.56 -3.60 21.19
C LEU A 373 18.69 -4.86 21.25
N GLY A 374 18.61 -5.62 20.15
CA GLY A 374 17.79 -6.83 20.07
C GLY A 374 16.28 -6.60 20.11
N SER A 375 15.79 -5.36 20.10
CA SER A 375 14.39 -5.06 20.38
C SER A 375 13.78 -3.96 19.52
N TRP A 376 14.56 -3.03 19.00
CA TRP A 376 14.07 -1.89 18.22
C TRP A 376 14.42 -2.07 16.75
N LEU A 377 13.41 -2.04 15.90
CA LEU A 377 13.58 -2.01 14.45
C LEU A 377 13.25 -0.61 13.92
N ILE A 378 14.22 -0.01 13.21
CA ILE A 378 14.04 1.21 12.46
C ILE A 378 14.04 0.82 10.98
N GLU A 379 12.93 1.02 10.32
CA GLU A 379 12.78 0.83 8.88
C GLU A 379 12.67 2.20 8.20
N THR A 380 13.53 2.45 7.23
CA THR A 380 13.51 3.67 6.43
C THR A 380 13.62 3.30 4.97
N GLN A 381 12.70 3.79 4.17
CA GLN A 381 12.73 3.62 2.72
C GLN A 381 12.44 4.95 2.02
N GLY A 382 13.04 5.14 0.88
CA GLY A 382 12.79 6.34 0.09
C GLY A 382 13.35 6.22 -1.31
N THR A 383 12.98 7.19 -2.14
CA THR A 383 13.49 7.35 -3.48
C THR A 383 13.99 8.80 -3.62
N LEU A 384 15.25 8.95 -3.97
CA LEU A 384 15.84 10.25 -4.32
C LEU A 384 15.66 10.45 -5.82
N ASN A 385 15.13 11.60 -6.20
CA ASN A 385 15.01 12.00 -7.59
C ASN A 385 16.27 12.80 -7.98
N LEU A 386 17.05 12.24 -8.91
CA LEU A 386 18.28 12.86 -9.42
C LEU A 386 18.13 13.42 -10.84
N ASP A 387 16.89 13.59 -11.29
CA ASP A 387 16.60 14.22 -12.57
C ASP A 387 16.61 15.74 -12.40
N LYS A 388 17.65 16.38 -12.90
CA LYS A 388 17.89 17.83 -12.75
C LYS A 388 16.83 18.70 -13.41
N ASP A 389 16.10 18.14 -14.36
CA ASP A 389 15.03 18.83 -15.06
C ASP A 389 13.66 18.71 -14.32
N SER A 390 13.65 18.08 -13.16
CA SER A 390 12.47 17.92 -12.31
C SER A 390 12.40 19.00 -11.24
N ASP A 391 11.19 19.50 -10.96
CA ASP A 391 10.92 20.47 -9.90
C ASP A 391 11.21 19.91 -8.48
N ASP A 392 11.23 18.59 -8.34
CA ASP A 392 11.46 17.85 -7.08
C ASP A 392 12.85 17.19 -7.04
N TYR A 393 13.87 17.89 -7.58
CA TYR A 393 15.24 17.42 -7.50
C TYR A 393 15.75 17.39 -6.05
N GLY A 394 16.18 16.20 -5.58
CA GLY A 394 16.72 16.04 -4.23
C GLY A 394 16.32 14.76 -3.54
#